data_82c2f46edaf4db3057130f401ffdc8dc
#
_entry.id   82c2f46edaf4db3057130f401ffdc8dc
#
_cell.length_a   1.000
_cell.length_b   1.000
_cell.length_c   1.000
_cell.angle_alpha   90.00
_cell.angle_beta   90.00
_cell.angle_gamma   90.00
#
_symmetry.space_group_name_H-M   'P 1'
#
loop_
_entity.id
_entity.type
_entity.pdbx_description
1 polymer ?
#
loop_
_entity_poly.entity_id
_entity_poly.type
_entity_poly.pdbx_seq_one_letter_code
_entity_poly.pdbx_strand_id
1 'polypeptide(L)'
;MIWLITILSFLGTFVAAMLVFWFIFQREQILAALSNPEEHRMETRIPTRVGLELSGPDEPLVYEVTFTENVSPHGARILTKRCWSPNDSVLVKMPEEGGPSLARITYCQPLREDEFAMGLQFSLIVYDWMCS
;
A
#
# COMPACT_ATOMS: atom_id res chain seq x y z
N MET A 1 45.33 -29.69 -26.18
CA MET A 1 44.11 -30.50 -25.93
C MET A 1 43.62 -30.38 -24.52
N ILE A 2 44.47 -30.51 -23.52
CA ILE A 2 44.08 -30.40 -22.11
C ILE A 2 43.46 -29.00 -21.76
N TRP A 3 43.97 -27.96 -22.35
CA TRP A 3 43.49 -26.59 -22.16
C TRP A 3 42.06 -26.36 -22.66
N LEU A 4 41.69 -26.99 -23.78
CA LEU A 4 40.33 -26.89 -24.35
C LEU A 4 39.31 -27.59 -23.49
N ILE A 5 39.69 -28.72 -22.92
CA ILE A 5 38.80 -29.50 -22.02
C ILE A 5 38.57 -28.74 -20.71
N THR A 6 39.58 -28.08 -20.17
CA THR A 6 39.45 -27.26 -18.96
C THR A 6 38.60 -26.04 -19.20
N ILE A 7 38.74 -25.36 -20.32
CA ILE A 7 37.95 -24.19 -20.72
C ILE A 7 36.47 -24.58 -20.92
N LEU A 8 36.21 -25.70 -21.59
CA LEU A 8 34.87 -26.21 -21.77
C LEU A 8 34.20 -26.62 -20.46
N SER A 9 34.97 -27.18 -19.52
CA SER A 9 34.47 -27.54 -18.19
C SER A 9 34.12 -26.30 -17.37
N PHE A 10 34.94 -25.25 -17.43
CA PHE A 10 34.64 -23.98 -16.75
C PHE A 10 33.42 -23.27 -17.35
N LEU A 11 33.28 -23.26 -18.67
CA LEU A 11 32.11 -22.70 -19.32
C LEU A 11 30.83 -23.44 -18.98
N GLY A 12 30.87 -24.77 -18.92
CA GLY A 12 29.71 -25.57 -18.54
C GLY A 12 29.24 -25.31 -17.11
N THR A 13 30.15 -25.21 -16.15
CA THR A 13 29.80 -24.91 -14.75
C THR A 13 29.29 -23.48 -14.59
N PHE A 14 29.84 -22.52 -15.33
CA PHE A 14 29.39 -21.12 -15.28
C PHE A 14 27.99 -20.96 -15.85
N VAL A 15 27.68 -21.61 -16.98
CA VAL A 15 26.33 -21.58 -17.58
C VAL A 15 25.32 -22.26 -16.67
N ALA A 16 25.67 -23.39 -16.07
CA ALA A 16 24.79 -24.07 -15.12
C ALA A 16 24.49 -23.20 -13.89
N ALA A 17 25.49 -22.52 -13.34
CA ALA A 17 25.30 -21.60 -12.22
C ALA A 17 24.40 -20.40 -12.60
N MET A 18 24.57 -19.86 -13.79
CA MET A 18 23.74 -18.78 -14.31
C MET A 18 22.28 -19.20 -14.52
N LEU A 19 22.05 -20.41 -15.03
CA LEU A 19 20.71 -20.95 -15.21
C LEU A 19 20.02 -21.19 -13.87
N VAL A 20 20.72 -21.73 -12.88
CA VAL A 20 20.17 -21.93 -11.53
C VAL A 20 19.82 -20.59 -10.90
N PHE A 21 20.70 -19.61 -11.00
CA PHE A 21 20.45 -18.26 -10.48
C PHE A 21 19.24 -17.61 -11.17
N TRP A 22 19.17 -17.71 -12.49
CA TRP A 22 18.04 -17.20 -13.26
C TRP A 22 16.71 -17.89 -12.87
N PHE A 23 16.76 -19.21 -12.66
CA PHE A 23 15.59 -19.99 -12.26
C PHE A 23 15.10 -19.61 -10.86
N ILE A 24 16.01 -19.40 -9.90
CA ILE A 24 15.67 -18.93 -8.56
C ILE A 24 15.05 -17.54 -8.61
N PHE A 25 15.62 -16.63 -9.41
CA PHE A 25 15.10 -15.28 -9.58
C PHE A 25 13.70 -15.28 -10.19
N GLN A 26 13.46 -16.11 -11.20
CA GLN A 26 12.14 -16.30 -11.81
C GLN A 26 11.13 -16.85 -10.81
N ARG A 27 11.56 -17.75 -9.96
CA ARG A 27 10.69 -18.34 -8.95
C ARG A 27 10.18 -17.30 -7.94
N GLU A 28 11.03 -16.42 -7.51
CA GLU A 28 10.63 -15.32 -6.61
C GLU A 28 9.63 -14.37 -7.29
N GLN A 29 9.83 -14.08 -8.55
CA GLN A 29 8.90 -13.25 -9.33
C GLN A 29 7.53 -13.91 -9.50
N ILE A 30 7.49 -15.20 -9.76
CA ILE A 30 6.25 -15.97 -9.90
C ILE A 30 5.51 -16.03 -8.56
N LEU A 31 6.22 -16.27 -7.45
CA LEU A 31 5.63 -16.30 -6.12
C LEU A 31 5.09 -14.92 -5.72
N ALA A 32 5.79 -13.84 -6.07
CA ALA A 32 5.31 -12.48 -5.84
C ALA A 32 4.07 -12.15 -6.69
N ALA A 33 4.00 -12.67 -7.92
CA ALA A 33 2.83 -12.48 -8.79
C ALA A 33 1.63 -13.32 -8.33
N LEU A 34 1.87 -14.51 -7.76
CA LEU A 34 0.82 -15.37 -7.21
C LEU A 34 0.29 -14.88 -5.86
N SER A 35 1.10 -14.12 -5.10
CA SER A 35 0.63 -13.45 -3.91
C SER A 35 -0.18 -12.21 -4.29
N ASN A 36 -1.42 -12.43 -4.70
CA ASN A 36 -2.34 -11.35 -4.98
C ASN A 36 -2.56 -10.53 -3.70
N PRO A 37 -2.29 -9.20 -3.69
CA PRO A 37 -2.50 -8.39 -2.49
C PRO A 37 -3.95 -8.42 -1.98
N GLU A 38 -4.90 -8.76 -2.83
CA GLU A 38 -6.30 -8.92 -2.41
C GLU A 38 -6.54 -10.18 -1.57
N GLU A 39 -5.80 -11.26 -1.84
CA GLU A 39 -5.91 -12.51 -1.07
C GLU A 39 -5.27 -12.42 0.31
N HIS A 40 -4.32 -11.50 0.50
CA HIS A 40 -3.65 -11.27 1.78
C HIS A 40 -4.36 -10.26 2.68
N ARG A 41 -5.47 -9.69 2.22
CA ARG A 41 -6.28 -8.81 3.06
C ARG A 41 -7.04 -9.65 4.07
N MET A 42 -6.62 -9.58 5.32
CA MET A 42 -7.32 -10.21 6.44
C MET A 42 -8.64 -9.51 6.77
N GLU A 43 -8.82 -8.31 6.26
CA GLU A 43 -9.98 -7.46 6.54
C GLU A 43 -10.82 -7.24 5.29
N THR A 44 -12.11 -7.43 5.43
CA THR A 44 -13.07 -7.13 4.36
C THR A 44 -13.27 -5.63 4.26
N ARG A 45 -13.15 -5.09 3.05
CA ARG A 45 -13.47 -3.70 2.77
C ARG A 45 -14.93 -3.56 2.37
N ILE A 46 -15.58 -2.60 2.99
CA ILE A 46 -16.98 -2.29 2.75
C ILE A 46 -17.06 -0.97 1.98
N PRO A 47 -17.75 -0.91 0.83
CA PRO A 47 -17.97 0.36 0.13
C PRO A 47 -18.91 1.22 0.96
N THR A 48 -18.34 2.17 1.69
CA THR A 48 -19.06 3.06 2.59
C THR A 48 -18.52 4.46 2.44
N ARG A 49 -19.42 5.41 2.31
CA ARG A 49 -19.08 6.83 2.19
C ARG A 49 -19.23 7.52 3.55
N VAL A 50 -18.12 7.81 4.20
CA VAL A 50 -18.07 8.52 5.47
C VAL A 50 -17.33 9.83 5.30
N GLY A 51 -17.91 10.92 5.80
CA GLY A 51 -17.27 12.23 5.79
C GLY A 51 -16.10 12.28 6.79
N LEU A 52 -14.99 12.87 6.37
CA LEU A 52 -13.78 13.00 7.17
C LEU A 52 -13.19 14.40 7.06
N GLU A 53 -12.48 14.80 8.10
CA GLU A 53 -11.58 15.94 8.05
C GLU A 53 -10.13 15.45 8.13
N LEU A 54 -9.32 15.84 7.15
CA LEU A 54 -7.89 15.49 7.09
C LEU A 54 -7.05 16.70 7.39
N SER A 55 -6.06 16.55 8.27
CA SER A 55 -5.10 17.60 8.55
C SER A 55 -3.70 17.01 8.74
N GLY A 56 -2.67 17.81 8.45
CA GLY A 56 -1.30 17.43 8.78
C GLY A 56 -1.06 17.50 10.28
N PRO A 57 -0.20 16.62 10.86
CA PRO A 57 0.12 16.67 12.28
C PRO A 57 0.76 18.00 12.71
N ASP A 58 1.48 18.65 11.80
CA ASP A 58 2.15 19.93 12.06
C ASP A 58 1.22 21.14 11.92
N GLU A 59 0.11 20.98 11.20
CA GLU A 59 -0.84 22.05 10.92
C GLU A 59 -2.28 21.58 11.14
N PRO A 60 -2.69 21.27 12.40
CA PRO A 60 -4.00 20.68 12.66
C PRO A 60 -5.18 21.63 12.42
N LEU A 61 -4.93 22.93 12.30
CA LEU A 61 -5.97 23.93 12.01
C LEU A 61 -6.29 24.04 10.50
N VAL A 62 -5.41 23.54 9.65
CA VAL A 62 -5.62 23.50 8.20
C VAL A 62 -6.11 22.11 7.83
N TYR A 63 -7.37 21.99 7.48
CA TYR A 63 -7.97 20.69 7.20
C TYR A 63 -8.69 20.67 5.85
N GLU A 64 -8.81 19.47 5.30
CA GLU A 64 -9.57 19.17 4.10
C GLU A 64 -10.76 18.28 4.47
N VAL A 65 -11.95 18.63 4.00
CA VAL A 65 -13.15 17.79 4.18
C VAL A 65 -13.28 16.88 2.96
N THR A 66 -13.37 15.59 3.19
CA THR A 66 -13.48 14.60 2.14
C THR A 66 -14.34 13.39 2.58
N PHE A 67 -14.41 12.38 1.72
CA PHE A 67 -15.21 11.18 1.96
C PHE A 67 -14.39 9.93 1.69
N THR A 68 -14.76 8.85 2.39
CA THR A 68 -14.23 7.52 2.10
C THR A 68 -14.90 6.94 0.85
N GLU A 69 -14.18 6.10 0.12
CA GLU A 69 -14.75 5.22 -0.91
C GLU A 69 -15.06 3.84 -0.36
N ASN A 70 -14.18 3.34 0.48
CA ASN A 70 -14.36 2.08 1.19
C ASN A 70 -13.65 2.13 2.54
N VAL A 71 -14.07 1.30 3.45
CA VAL A 71 -13.55 1.22 4.80
C VAL A 71 -13.30 -0.23 5.22
N SER A 72 -12.36 -0.42 6.12
CA SER A 72 -12.09 -1.65 6.84
C SER A 72 -11.79 -1.32 8.31
N PRO A 73 -11.72 -2.31 9.22
CA PRO A 73 -11.45 -2.01 10.62
C PRO A 73 -10.16 -1.19 10.87
N HIS A 74 -9.12 -1.41 10.10
CA HIS A 74 -7.84 -0.72 10.27
C HIS A 74 -7.50 0.31 9.19
N GLY A 75 -8.37 0.51 8.23
CA GLY A 75 -8.02 1.37 7.12
C GLY A 75 -9.18 1.91 6.32
N ALA A 76 -8.86 2.79 5.39
CA ALA A 76 -9.81 3.36 4.47
C ALA A 76 -9.13 3.77 3.18
N ARG A 77 -9.90 3.77 2.10
CA ARG A 77 -9.53 4.45 0.87
C ARG A 77 -10.37 5.72 0.77
N ILE A 78 -9.70 6.84 0.61
CA ILE A 78 -10.33 8.15 0.55
C ILE A 78 -9.97 8.89 -0.73
N LEU A 79 -10.76 9.88 -1.05
CA LEU A 79 -10.46 10.83 -2.10
C LEU A 79 -9.87 12.10 -1.46
N THR A 80 -8.87 12.68 -2.08
CA THR A 80 -8.26 13.93 -1.61
C THR A 80 -7.89 14.80 -2.80
N LYS A 81 -7.89 16.10 -2.60
CA LYS A 81 -7.44 17.06 -3.60
C LYS A 81 -5.97 17.42 -3.46
N ARG A 82 -5.34 16.95 -2.38
CA ARG A 82 -3.97 17.24 -2.05
C ARG A 82 -3.10 16.00 -2.24
N CYS A 83 -1.92 16.19 -2.83
CA CYS A 83 -0.94 15.11 -2.96
C CYS A 83 -0.20 14.92 -1.65
N TRP A 84 -0.44 13.79 -1.00
CA TRP A 84 0.23 13.39 0.23
C TRP A 84 1.35 12.39 -0.07
N SER A 85 2.38 12.39 0.75
CA SER A 85 3.50 11.46 0.59
C SER A 85 3.24 10.14 1.31
N PRO A 86 3.48 8.98 0.66
CA PRO A 86 3.41 7.68 1.34
C PRO A 86 4.33 7.64 2.57
N ASN A 87 3.90 6.91 3.60
CA ASN A 87 4.54 6.78 4.90
C ASN A 87 4.44 8.02 5.82
N ASP A 88 3.93 9.14 5.34
CA ASP A 88 3.62 10.27 6.19
C ASP A 88 2.38 9.97 7.04
N SER A 89 2.27 10.69 8.14
CA SER A 89 1.12 10.63 9.03
C SER A 89 0.12 11.73 8.71
N VAL A 90 -1.16 11.44 8.92
CA VAL A 90 -2.25 12.39 8.76
C VAL A 90 -3.21 12.26 9.94
N LEU A 91 -3.73 13.38 10.41
CA LEU A 91 -4.81 13.39 11.39
C LEU A 91 -6.15 13.27 10.68
N VAL A 92 -6.95 12.31 11.13
CA VAL A 92 -8.29 12.03 10.59
C VAL A 92 -9.30 12.26 11.69
N LYS A 93 -10.23 13.17 11.45
CA LYS A 93 -11.32 13.46 12.37
C LYS A 93 -12.65 13.08 11.73
N MET A 94 -13.41 12.25 12.41
CA MET A 94 -14.76 11.91 12.02
C MET A 94 -15.76 12.80 12.75
N PRO A 95 -16.88 13.24 12.10
CA PRO A 95 -17.79 14.19 12.69
C PRO A 95 -18.43 13.72 14.00
N GLU A 96 -18.63 12.42 14.17
CA GLU A 96 -19.33 11.85 15.32
C GLU A 96 -18.40 11.35 16.42
N GLU A 97 -17.09 11.36 16.20
CA GLU A 97 -16.13 10.91 17.20
C GLU A 97 -15.46 12.09 17.91
N GLY A 98 -15.08 11.84 19.16
CA GLY A 98 -14.60 12.87 20.07
C GLY A 98 -13.19 13.40 19.81
N GLY A 99 -12.44 12.91 18.86
CA GLY A 99 -11.11 13.40 18.59
C GLY A 99 -10.46 12.86 17.34
N PRO A 100 -9.37 13.51 16.87
CA PRO A 100 -8.66 13.05 15.70
C PRO A 100 -7.88 11.76 15.97
N SER A 101 -7.83 10.88 14.98
CA SER A 101 -7.00 9.68 14.97
C SER A 101 -5.82 9.88 14.05
N LEU A 102 -4.67 9.36 14.44
CA LEU A 102 -3.48 9.38 13.60
C LEU A 102 -3.49 8.19 12.66
N ALA A 103 -3.35 8.43 11.37
CA ALA A 103 -3.27 7.41 10.35
C ALA A 103 -1.97 7.54 9.56
N ARG A 104 -1.51 6.43 9.02
CA ARG A 104 -0.37 6.41 8.11
C ARG A 104 -0.87 6.33 6.68
N ILE A 105 -0.29 7.12 5.80
CA ILE A 105 -0.58 7.09 4.37
C ILE A 105 0.17 5.91 3.74
N THR A 106 -0.56 4.96 3.18
CA THR A 106 0.02 3.78 2.53
C THR A 106 0.30 4.02 1.05
N TYR A 107 -0.55 4.79 0.38
CA TYR A 107 -0.36 5.19 -1.00
C TYR A 107 -1.14 6.47 -1.29
N CYS A 108 -0.70 7.20 -2.32
CA CYS A 108 -1.44 8.33 -2.88
C CYS A 108 -1.30 8.27 -4.39
N GLN A 109 -2.39 8.03 -5.10
CA GLN A 109 -2.42 7.82 -6.55
C GLN A 109 -3.27 8.88 -7.24
N PRO A 110 -2.80 9.49 -8.33
CA PRO A 110 -3.62 10.43 -9.08
C PRO A 110 -4.76 9.69 -9.79
N LEU A 111 -5.99 10.22 -9.65
CA LEU A 111 -7.17 9.74 -10.35
C LEU A 111 -7.55 10.68 -11.50
N ARG A 112 -7.54 11.98 -11.22
CA ARG A 112 -7.87 13.06 -12.15
C ARG A 112 -6.90 14.21 -11.89
N GLU A 113 -7.04 15.32 -12.63
CA GLU A 113 -6.13 16.46 -12.51
C GLU A 113 -6.01 17.01 -11.09
N ASP A 114 -7.13 17.10 -10.36
CA ASP A 114 -7.19 17.66 -9.01
C ASP A 114 -7.64 16.64 -7.95
N GLU A 115 -7.59 15.34 -8.24
CA GLU A 115 -8.12 14.32 -7.35
C GLU A 115 -7.19 13.14 -7.23
N PHE A 116 -6.95 12.72 -5.99
CA PHE A 116 -6.08 11.61 -5.66
C PHE A 116 -6.85 10.57 -4.82
N ALA A 117 -6.55 9.29 -5.04
CA ALA A 117 -6.97 8.21 -4.16
C ALA A 117 -5.86 7.94 -3.15
N MET A 118 -6.20 7.96 -1.89
CA MET A 118 -5.25 7.78 -0.80
C MET A 118 -5.68 6.64 0.10
N GLY A 119 -4.75 5.73 0.40
CA GLY A 119 -4.95 4.67 1.37
C GLY A 119 -4.49 5.09 2.75
N LEU A 120 -5.30 4.86 3.75
CA LEU A 120 -5.01 5.13 5.14
C LEU A 120 -4.95 3.84 5.94
N GLN A 121 -4.02 3.77 6.89
CA GLN A 121 -3.92 2.69 7.85
C GLN A 121 -3.88 3.26 9.27
N PHE A 122 -4.78 2.77 10.11
CA PHE A 122 -4.85 3.15 11.52
C PHE A 122 -4.16 2.09 12.38
N SER A 123 -3.55 2.52 13.47
CA SER A 123 -2.96 1.61 14.45
C SER A 123 -4.00 0.93 15.34
N LEU A 124 -5.18 1.54 15.48
CA LEU A 124 -6.31 1.01 16.24
C LEU A 124 -7.48 0.71 15.32
N ILE A 125 -8.30 -0.28 15.69
CA ILE A 125 -9.50 -0.63 14.94
C ILE A 125 -10.53 0.49 15.06
N VAL A 126 -11.07 0.92 13.92
CA VAL A 126 -12.11 1.95 13.85
C VAL A 126 -13.44 1.26 13.51
N TYR A 127 -14.23 0.93 14.52
CA TYR A 127 -15.48 0.21 14.36
C TYR A 127 -16.63 1.07 13.85
N ASP A 128 -16.63 2.36 14.16
CA ASP A 128 -17.81 3.21 13.97
C ASP A 128 -18.19 3.38 12.51
N TRP A 129 -17.25 3.36 11.61
CA TRP A 129 -17.57 3.44 10.19
C TRP A 129 -18.01 2.12 9.56
N MET A 130 -17.83 1.00 10.29
CA MET A 130 -18.26 -0.30 9.83
C MET A 130 -19.78 -0.51 10.04
N CYS A 131 -20.38 0.27 10.91
CA CYS A 131 -21.79 0.16 11.31
C CYS A 131 -22.73 1.16 10.62
N SER A 132 -22.18 2.06 9.81
CA SER A 132 -22.94 3.11 9.13
C SER A 132 -23.44 2.74 7.73
#